data_aebfc23d95745ffd4d6fed649ace956a
#
_entry.id   aebfc23d95745ffd4d6fed649ace956a
#
_cell.length_a   1.000
_cell.length_b   1.000
_cell.length_c   1.000
_cell.angle_alpha   90.00
_cell.angle_beta   90.00
_cell.angle_gamma   90.00
#
_symmetry.space_group_name_H-M   'P 1'
#
loop_
_entity.id
_entity.type
_entity.pdbx_description
1 polymer ?
#
loop_
_entity_poly.entity_id
_entity_poly.type
_entity_poly.pdbx_seq_one_letter_code
_entity_poly.pdbx_strand_id
1 'polypeptide(L)'
;VRRSRLMAAVIGTTALVLAGCGGGGDDSAVVEETSAAPEAAAGSRAVLRDAEGAEVGSVSFSEVAAGTEVVAEVQGLEPGFYGLHVHATGLCEPDSAAPGDPGTTGAFLSAGGHLGSEDAEHPDHRGDLPGLLVTEEGTGFLTTVTDRFGVQDLVADDDGSAVMVHSGPDNHANVPERYAPDGPDEATLGTGDAGSRLACGVVE
;
A
#
# COMPACT_ATOMS: atom_id res chain seq x y z
N VAL A 1 4.51 -45.59 -28.75
CA VAL A 1 5.04 -46.88 -28.22
C VAL A 1 4.84 -46.88 -26.72
N ARG A 2 3.74 -47.55 -26.27
CA ARG A 2 3.57 -48.58 -25.23
C ARG A 2 4.55 -48.48 -24.04
N ARG A 3 4.19 -48.56 -22.77
CA ARG A 3 3.41 -49.65 -22.08
C ARG A 3 2.96 -49.19 -20.70
N SER A 4 1.72 -49.57 -20.36
CA SER A 4 1.14 -49.74 -19.03
C SER A 4 1.92 -50.70 -18.13
N ARG A 5 1.87 -50.49 -16.81
CA ARG A 5 1.82 -51.58 -15.83
C ARG A 5 1.01 -51.19 -14.60
N LEU A 6 -0.08 -51.89 -14.42
CA LEU A 6 -0.83 -52.06 -13.17
C LEU A 6 -0.08 -53.09 -12.27
N MET A 7 -0.21 -52.96 -10.94
CA MET A 7 -0.28 -54.01 -9.94
C MET A 7 -0.64 -53.34 -8.62
N ALA A 8 -1.80 -53.48 -8.04
CA ALA A 8 -2.43 -54.61 -7.37
C ALA A 8 -2.17 -54.64 -5.85
N ALA A 9 -3.27 -54.61 -5.14
CA ALA A 9 -3.61 -54.56 -3.73
C ALA A 9 -2.96 -55.63 -2.82
N VAL A 10 -2.85 -55.31 -1.51
CA VAL A 10 -2.96 -56.29 -0.44
C VAL A 10 -3.73 -55.70 0.75
N ILE A 11 -4.79 -56.39 1.09
CA ILE A 11 -5.69 -56.25 2.24
C ILE A 11 -5.04 -56.92 3.45
N GLY A 12 -5.12 -56.31 4.61
CA GLY A 12 -4.74 -56.91 5.87
C GLY A 12 -5.59 -56.37 7.03
N THR A 13 -6.71 -57.02 7.29
CA THR A 13 -7.53 -56.90 8.50
C THR A 13 -6.92 -57.64 9.67
N THR A 14 -6.82 -57.00 10.84
CA THR A 14 -6.85 -57.75 12.12
C THR A 14 -7.45 -56.87 13.22
N ALA A 15 -8.61 -57.21 13.67
CA ALA A 15 -9.26 -56.70 14.86
C ALA A 15 -8.73 -57.46 16.10
N LEU A 16 -8.48 -56.72 17.18
CA LEU A 16 -8.39 -57.31 18.52
C LEU A 16 -9.07 -56.39 19.53
N VAL A 17 -10.16 -56.86 20.07
CA VAL A 17 -10.94 -56.27 21.17
C VAL A 17 -10.33 -56.78 22.48
N LEU A 18 -10.01 -55.91 23.42
CA LEU A 18 -9.84 -56.27 24.83
C LEU A 18 -10.51 -55.17 25.68
N ALA A 19 -11.56 -55.61 26.34
CA ALA A 19 -12.27 -54.89 27.39
C ALA A 19 -11.43 -54.90 28.67
N GLY A 20 -11.26 -53.73 29.31
CA GLY A 20 -10.70 -53.60 30.64
C GLY A 20 -11.43 -52.44 31.37
N CYS A 21 -12.29 -52.81 32.32
CA CYS A 21 -12.87 -51.90 33.28
C CYS A 21 -11.81 -51.53 34.35
N GLY A 22 -11.68 -50.24 34.65
CA GLY A 22 -10.91 -49.73 35.78
C GLY A 22 -11.17 -48.23 35.93
N GLY A 23 -11.94 -47.88 36.98
CA GLY A 23 -12.30 -46.48 37.28
C GLY A 23 -11.10 -45.69 37.81
N GLY A 24 -11.13 -44.39 37.54
CA GLY A 24 -10.21 -43.41 38.08
C GLY A 24 -10.54 -42.07 37.36
N GLY A 25 -11.19 -41.17 38.08
CA GLY A 25 -11.46 -39.84 37.56
C GLY A 25 -10.15 -39.08 37.35
N ASP A 26 -9.90 -38.65 36.14
CA ASP A 26 -8.97 -37.58 35.84
C ASP A 26 -9.73 -36.57 35.02
N ASP A 27 -9.93 -35.45 35.68
CA ASP A 27 -10.48 -34.20 35.13
C ASP A 27 -9.43 -33.62 34.15
N SER A 28 -9.40 -34.19 32.93
CA SER A 28 -8.61 -33.60 31.87
C SER A 28 -9.33 -32.32 31.39
N ALA A 29 -8.95 -31.19 32.00
CA ALA A 29 -9.28 -29.92 31.48
C ALA A 29 -8.77 -29.82 30.03
N VAL A 30 -9.71 -29.87 29.09
CA VAL A 30 -9.47 -29.48 27.70
C VAL A 30 -9.14 -28.00 27.73
N VAL A 31 -7.87 -27.66 27.69
CA VAL A 31 -7.43 -26.29 27.35
C VAL A 31 -7.83 -26.08 25.90
N GLU A 32 -8.97 -25.43 25.68
CA GLU A 32 -9.23 -24.75 24.42
C GLU A 32 -8.12 -23.71 24.26
N GLU A 33 -7.12 -24.03 23.45
CA GLU A 33 -6.26 -23.00 22.87
C GLU A 33 -7.16 -22.12 22.01
N THR A 34 -7.67 -21.07 22.64
CA THR A 34 -8.23 -19.93 21.89
C THR A 34 -7.05 -19.32 21.14
N SER A 35 -6.88 -19.75 19.89
CA SER A 35 -6.05 -19.03 18.93
C SER A 35 -6.67 -17.64 18.80
N ALA A 36 -6.21 -16.69 19.62
CA ALA A 36 -6.48 -15.31 19.40
C ALA A 36 -5.92 -14.98 18.00
N ALA A 37 -6.81 -14.62 17.08
CA ALA A 37 -6.39 -13.99 15.83
C ALA A 37 -5.41 -12.87 16.23
N PRO A 38 -4.29 -12.70 15.51
CA PRO A 38 -3.38 -11.60 15.80
C PRO A 38 -4.21 -10.32 15.81
N GLU A 39 -4.15 -9.60 16.94
CA GLU A 39 -4.72 -8.27 17.05
C GLU A 39 -4.12 -7.46 15.91
N ALA A 40 -4.99 -6.95 15.01
CA ALA A 40 -4.53 -6.15 13.89
C ALA A 40 -3.64 -5.05 14.48
N ALA A 41 -2.37 -5.00 14.05
CA ALA A 41 -1.46 -3.95 14.45
C ALA A 41 -2.18 -2.61 14.22
N ALA A 42 -2.13 -1.71 15.19
CA ALA A 42 -2.73 -0.39 15.06
C ALA A 42 -2.17 0.25 13.79
N GLY A 43 -3.00 0.33 12.77
CA GLY A 43 -2.64 0.84 11.45
C GLY A 43 -3.34 2.17 11.21
N SER A 44 -2.77 2.98 10.36
CA SER A 44 -3.37 4.21 9.85
C SER A 44 -4.01 3.97 8.50
N ARG A 45 -4.96 4.84 8.12
CA ARG A 45 -5.67 4.72 6.85
C ARG A 45 -5.95 6.10 6.26
N ALA A 46 -5.92 6.17 4.93
CA ALA A 46 -6.38 7.31 4.15
C ALA A 46 -7.54 6.89 3.24
N VAL A 47 -8.66 7.63 3.26
CA VAL A 47 -9.75 7.47 2.30
C VAL A 47 -9.52 8.43 1.15
N LEU A 48 -9.30 7.88 -0.05
CA LEU A 48 -9.01 8.65 -1.25
C LEU A 48 -10.29 9.25 -1.86
N ARG A 49 -10.27 10.56 -2.08
CA ARG A 49 -11.36 11.29 -2.75
C ARG A 49 -10.80 12.12 -3.91
N ASP A 50 -11.56 12.18 -4.99
CA ASP A 50 -11.28 13.10 -6.09
C ASP A 50 -11.63 14.56 -5.71
N ALA A 51 -11.38 15.51 -6.62
CA ALA A 51 -11.65 16.92 -6.40
C ALA A 51 -13.15 17.25 -6.28
N GLU A 52 -14.03 16.39 -6.76
CA GLU A 52 -15.49 16.47 -6.64
C GLU A 52 -15.98 15.86 -5.30
N GLY A 53 -15.10 15.23 -4.52
CA GLY A 53 -15.37 14.62 -3.23
C GLY A 53 -15.88 13.18 -3.32
N ALA A 54 -15.90 12.58 -4.51
CA ALA A 54 -16.27 11.17 -4.66
C ALA A 54 -15.15 10.26 -4.13
N GLU A 55 -15.53 9.21 -3.39
CA GLU A 55 -14.58 8.23 -2.90
C GLU A 55 -14.13 7.31 -4.03
N VAL A 56 -12.82 7.26 -4.28
CA VAL A 56 -12.20 6.45 -5.32
C VAL A 56 -11.36 5.30 -4.76
N GLY A 57 -11.21 5.22 -3.44
CA GLY A 57 -10.47 4.13 -2.82
C GLY A 57 -9.96 4.42 -1.42
N SER A 58 -8.96 3.65 -1.00
CA SER A 58 -8.27 3.86 0.27
C SER A 58 -6.86 3.29 0.26
N VAL A 59 -6.03 3.80 1.17
CA VAL A 59 -4.71 3.26 1.46
C VAL A 59 -4.63 2.98 2.95
N SER A 60 -4.17 1.80 3.31
CA SER A 60 -3.90 1.41 4.70
C SER A 60 -2.40 1.18 4.92
N PHE A 61 -1.96 1.49 6.12
CA PHE A 61 -0.57 1.38 6.58
C PHE A 61 -0.54 0.52 7.83
N SER A 62 0.36 -0.45 7.88
CA SER A 62 0.56 -1.29 9.07
C SER A 62 2.04 -1.57 9.29
N GLU A 63 2.45 -1.61 10.56
CA GLU A 63 3.83 -1.95 10.89
C GLU A 63 4.06 -3.44 10.67
N VAL A 64 5.15 -3.77 9.98
CA VAL A 64 5.63 -5.13 9.79
C VAL A 64 7.11 -5.21 10.15
N ALA A 65 7.66 -6.42 10.29
CA ALA A 65 9.05 -6.61 10.70
C ALA A 65 10.08 -5.93 9.75
N ALA A 66 9.71 -5.72 8.49
CA ALA A 66 10.57 -5.11 7.46
C ALA A 66 10.32 -3.61 7.24
N GLY A 67 9.44 -2.97 8.00
CA GLY A 67 9.06 -1.56 7.85
C GLY A 67 7.55 -1.35 7.89
N THR A 68 7.02 -0.56 6.99
CA THR A 68 5.58 -0.29 6.84
C THR A 68 5.04 -1.00 5.61
N GLU A 69 4.04 -1.86 5.82
CA GLU A 69 3.22 -2.39 4.72
C GLU A 69 2.20 -1.32 4.31
N VAL A 70 2.12 -1.09 3.00
CA VAL A 70 1.17 -0.17 2.37
C VAL A 70 0.27 -0.99 1.46
N VAL A 71 -1.04 -0.92 1.68
CA VAL A 71 -2.05 -1.54 0.83
C VAL A 71 -2.95 -0.45 0.26
N ALA A 72 -2.91 -0.29 -1.06
CA ALA A 72 -3.74 0.66 -1.80
C ALA A 72 -4.80 -0.08 -2.63
N GLU A 73 -6.05 0.37 -2.53
CA GLU A 73 -7.19 -0.14 -3.28
C GLU A 73 -7.93 1.04 -3.90
N VAL A 74 -8.12 1.01 -5.22
CA VAL A 74 -8.85 2.06 -5.94
C VAL A 74 -9.89 1.48 -6.87
N GLN A 75 -10.92 2.29 -7.20
CA GLN A 75 -11.97 1.93 -8.12
C GLN A 75 -12.49 3.15 -8.87
N GLY A 76 -13.09 2.93 -10.03
CA GLY A 76 -13.71 4.00 -10.83
C GLY A 76 -12.72 4.91 -11.54
N LEU A 77 -11.44 4.51 -11.62
CA LEU A 77 -10.43 5.22 -12.39
C LEU A 77 -10.30 4.62 -13.81
N GLU A 78 -9.85 5.41 -14.76
CA GLU A 78 -9.53 4.92 -16.11
C GLU A 78 -8.38 3.90 -16.05
N PRO A 79 -8.33 2.91 -16.96
CA PRO A 79 -7.22 1.96 -17.02
C PRO A 79 -5.89 2.65 -17.28
N GLY A 80 -4.83 2.28 -16.52
CA GLY A 80 -3.50 2.87 -16.70
C GLY A 80 -2.59 2.72 -15.50
N PHE A 81 -1.42 3.34 -15.58
CA PHE A 81 -0.50 3.47 -14.45
C PHE A 81 -0.60 4.86 -13.85
N TYR A 82 -0.53 4.93 -12.54
CA TYR A 82 -0.67 6.15 -11.75
C TYR A 82 0.47 6.25 -10.75
N GLY A 83 1.06 7.44 -10.58
CA GLY A 83 1.95 7.72 -9.48
C GLY A 83 1.18 7.67 -8.16
N LEU A 84 1.80 7.09 -7.14
CA LEU A 84 1.27 6.98 -5.79
C LEU A 84 2.32 7.48 -4.80
N HIS A 85 2.01 8.55 -4.08
CA HIS A 85 2.98 9.15 -3.17
C HIS A 85 2.34 9.53 -1.83
N VAL A 86 3.14 9.54 -0.77
CA VAL A 86 2.79 10.22 0.48
C VAL A 86 3.30 11.65 0.41
N HIS A 87 2.44 12.61 0.69
CA HIS A 87 2.73 14.04 0.74
C HIS A 87 2.93 14.53 2.17
N ALA A 88 3.71 15.62 2.31
CA ALA A 88 4.24 16.09 3.57
C ALA A 88 3.22 16.75 4.50
N THR A 89 2.00 17.05 4.03
CA THR A 89 0.97 17.72 4.82
C THR A 89 -0.37 17.00 4.71
N GLY A 90 -1.03 16.74 5.84
CA GLY A 90 -2.33 16.07 5.94
C GLY A 90 -3.52 16.98 5.53
N LEU A 91 -3.43 17.60 4.35
CA LEU A 91 -4.47 18.47 3.81
C LEU A 91 -4.86 18.02 2.39
N CYS A 92 -6.17 17.83 2.16
CA CYS A 92 -6.72 17.42 0.87
C CYS A 92 -7.78 18.41 0.38
N GLU A 93 -7.42 19.69 0.29
CA GLU A 93 -8.34 20.74 -0.21
C GLU A 93 -8.44 20.66 -1.74
N PRO A 94 -9.65 20.49 -2.31
CA PRO A 94 -9.84 20.21 -3.75
C PRO A 94 -9.42 21.39 -4.65
N ASP A 95 -9.35 22.62 -4.11
CA ASP A 95 -8.82 23.79 -4.78
C ASP A 95 -8.06 24.62 -3.74
N SER A 96 -6.75 24.61 -3.81
CA SER A 96 -5.88 25.22 -2.81
C SER A 96 -4.62 25.80 -3.41
N ALA A 97 -3.98 26.70 -2.65
CA ALA A 97 -2.67 27.23 -3.00
C ALA A 97 -1.56 26.25 -2.59
N ALA A 98 -0.47 26.25 -3.33
CA ALA A 98 0.74 25.54 -2.93
C ALA A 98 1.37 26.21 -1.69
N PRO A 99 1.90 25.43 -0.72
CA PRO A 99 2.62 26.00 0.42
C PRO A 99 3.77 26.92 -0.04
N GLY A 100 3.78 28.15 0.48
CA GLY A 100 4.81 29.14 0.15
C GLY A 100 4.61 29.86 -1.21
N ASP A 101 3.68 29.43 -2.04
CA ASP A 101 3.35 30.07 -3.32
C ASP A 101 1.84 30.28 -3.50
N PRO A 102 1.26 31.35 -2.95
CA PRO A 102 -0.17 31.60 -3.05
C PRO A 102 -0.64 31.95 -4.46
N GLY A 103 0.28 32.17 -5.40
CA GLY A 103 -0.03 32.45 -6.81
C GLY A 103 -0.28 31.18 -7.63
N THR A 104 0.15 30.03 -7.15
CA THR A 104 -0.07 28.72 -7.78
C THR A 104 -1.20 28.01 -7.06
N THR A 105 -2.35 27.82 -7.75
CA THR A 105 -3.52 27.12 -7.21
C THR A 105 -3.89 25.90 -8.05
N GLY A 106 -4.49 24.90 -7.41
CA GLY A 106 -4.94 23.66 -8.06
C GLY A 106 -5.43 22.63 -7.06
N ALA A 107 -5.81 21.46 -7.59
CA ALA A 107 -6.31 20.38 -6.77
C ALA A 107 -5.24 19.89 -5.78
N PHE A 108 -5.60 19.87 -4.50
CA PHE A 108 -4.84 19.28 -3.41
C PHE A 108 -3.43 19.85 -3.22
N LEU A 109 -3.16 21.10 -3.69
CA LEU A 109 -1.82 21.70 -3.55
C LEU A 109 -1.45 21.96 -2.09
N SER A 110 -2.43 22.11 -1.19
CA SER A 110 -2.21 22.25 0.25
C SER A 110 -1.48 21.04 0.88
N ALA A 111 -1.51 19.85 0.25
CA ALA A 111 -0.75 18.70 0.71
C ALA A 111 0.79 18.86 0.59
N GLY A 112 1.27 19.91 -0.06
CA GLY A 112 2.70 20.15 -0.22
C GLY A 112 3.38 19.26 -1.24
N GLY A 113 4.70 19.07 -1.11
CA GLY A 113 5.52 18.13 -1.86
C GLY A 113 5.45 16.72 -1.31
N HIS A 114 6.20 15.80 -1.92
CA HIS A 114 6.35 14.44 -1.40
C HIS A 114 6.98 14.47 0.00
N LEU A 115 6.61 13.55 0.87
CA LEU A 115 7.21 13.40 2.19
C LEU A 115 8.72 13.19 2.04
N GLY A 116 9.54 14.06 2.64
CA GLY A 116 10.99 14.02 2.56
C GLY A 116 11.59 14.62 1.28
N SER A 117 10.82 15.39 0.50
CA SER A 117 11.31 16.08 -0.71
C SER A 117 12.32 17.21 -0.43
N GLU A 118 12.46 17.61 0.83
CA GLU A 118 13.50 18.58 1.25
C GLU A 118 14.88 17.94 1.43
N ASP A 119 14.94 16.62 1.60
CA ASP A 119 16.15 15.87 1.94
C ASP A 119 16.72 15.05 0.77
N ALA A 120 15.92 14.79 -0.25
CA ALA A 120 16.28 13.92 -1.37
C ALA A 120 15.59 14.38 -2.66
N GLU A 121 15.98 13.79 -3.79
CA GLU A 121 15.33 13.93 -5.09
C GLU A 121 14.54 12.65 -5.40
N HIS A 122 13.53 12.76 -6.26
CA HIS A 122 12.76 11.62 -6.75
C HIS A 122 13.69 10.64 -7.51
N PRO A 123 13.62 9.32 -7.30
CA PRO A 123 12.58 8.56 -6.57
C PRO A 123 12.98 8.21 -5.12
N ASP A 124 13.84 9.00 -4.49
CA ASP A 124 14.39 8.70 -3.17
C ASP A 124 13.74 9.53 -2.05
N HIS A 125 12.65 10.25 -2.32
CA HIS A 125 11.83 10.85 -1.25
C HIS A 125 11.29 9.75 -0.34
N ARG A 126 11.10 10.06 0.93
CA ARG A 126 10.52 9.10 1.87
C ARG A 126 9.12 8.64 1.45
N GLY A 127 8.33 9.55 0.85
CA GLY A 127 6.98 9.31 0.40
C GLY A 127 6.83 8.65 -0.97
N ASP A 128 7.89 8.36 -1.70
CA ASP A 128 7.81 7.74 -3.02
C ASP A 128 7.47 6.25 -2.89
N LEU A 129 6.38 5.85 -3.53
CA LEU A 129 5.85 4.48 -3.54
C LEU A 129 5.87 3.92 -4.98
N PRO A 130 5.80 2.59 -5.15
CA PRO A 130 5.63 2.01 -6.48
C PRO A 130 4.34 2.49 -7.15
N GLY A 131 4.38 2.62 -8.49
CA GLY A 131 3.22 3.03 -9.27
C GLY A 131 2.05 2.05 -9.15
N LEU A 132 0.84 2.58 -9.12
CA LEU A 132 -0.41 1.81 -9.05
C LEU A 132 -0.89 1.48 -10.46
N LEU A 133 -1.19 0.20 -10.73
CA LEU A 133 -1.86 -0.23 -11.96
C LEU A 133 -3.37 -0.30 -11.73
N VAL A 134 -4.13 0.38 -12.60
CA VAL A 134 -5.59 0.25 -12.72
C VAL A 134 -5.90 -0.59 -13.94
N THR A 135 -6.71 -1.63 -13.75
CA THR A 135 -7.10 -2.61 -14.79
C THR A 135 -8.19 -2.08 -15.70
N GLU A 136 -8.51 -2.82 -16.76
CA GLU A 136 -9.61 -2.49 -17.69
C GLU A 136 -10.98 -2.42 -17.01
N GLU A 137 -11.14 -3.04 -15.82
CA GLU A 137 -12.34 -2.97 -14.99
C GLU A 137 -12.40 -1.69 -14.14
N GLY A 138 -11.41 -0.81 -14.24
CA GLY A 138 -11.34 0.42 -13.47
C GLY A 138 -10.96 0.21 -11.99
N THR A 139 -10.35 -0.92 -11.66
CA THR A 139 -9.91 -1.27 -10.30
C THR A 139 -8.39 -1.39 -10.24
N GLY A 140 -7.79 -0.90 -9.16
CA GLY A 140 -6.36 -1.02 -8.88
C GLY A 140 -6.10 -1.57 -7.49
N PHE A 141 -5.05 -2.36 -7.37
CA PHE A 141 -4.60 -2.92 -6.10
C PHE A 141 -3.07 -2.95 -6.06
N LEU A 142 -2.49 -2.47 -4.96
CA LEU A 142 -1.06 -2.53 -4.69
C LEU A 142 -0.83 -2.94 -3.24
N THR A 143 0.06 -3.91 -3.02
CA THR A 143 0.67 -4.14 -1.70
C THR A 143 2.18 -4.00 -1.84
N THR A 144 2.77 -3.18 -1.00
CA THR A 144 4.23 -2.99 -0.94
C THR A 144 4.69 -2.83 0.51
N VAL A 145 5.98 -2.99 0.74
CA VAL A 145 6.61 -2.71 2.04
C VAL A 145 7.71 -1.69 1.82
N THR A 146 7.74 -0.66 2.65
CA THR A 146 8.78 0.36 2.65
C THR A 146 9.43 0.47 4.03
N ASP A 147 10.72 0.73 4.06
CA ASP A 147 11.50 1.06 5.27
C ASP A 147 11.82 2.56 5.38
N ARG A 148 11.27 3.37 4.46
CA ARG A 148 11.54 4.82 4.37
C ARG A 148 10.78 5.64 5.41
N PHE A 149 9.68 5.12 5.93
CA PHE A 149 8.90 5.72 7.03
C PHE A 149 8.23 4.65 7.89
N GLY A 150 8.01 4.97 9.16
CA GLY A 150 7.13 4.22 10.05
C GLY A 150 5.70 4.76 10.02
N VAL A 151 4.72 3.96 10.45
CA VAL A 151 3.31 4.41 10.53
C VAL A 151 3.18 5.68 11.40
N GLN A 152 3.93 5.75 12.48
CA GLN A 152 3.92 6.91 13.38
C GLN A 152 4.43 8.20 12.72
N ASP A 153 5.37 8.10 11.77
CA ASP A 153 5.90 9.27 11.05
C ASP A 153 4.82 9.97 10.21
N LEU A 154 3.74 9.25 9.86
CA LEU A 154 2.65 9.78 9.03
C LEU A 154 1.61 10.59 9.82
N VAL A 155 1.58 10.44 11.15
CA VAL A 155 0.53 10.99 12.02
C VAL A 155 1.08 11.70 13.27
N ALA A 156 2.41 11.70 13.49
CA ALA A 156 3.00 12.13 14.75
C ALA A 156 3.20 13.65 14.87
N ASP A 157 3.23 14.36 13.77
CA ASP A 157 3.38 15.82 13.75
C ASP A 157 2.02 16.54 13.62
N ASP A 158 2.03 17.86 13.87
CA ASP A 158 0.82 18.68 13.79
C ASP A 158 0.33 18.86 12.34
N ASP A 159 1.20 18.61 11.35
CA ASP A 159 0.91 18.80 9.94
C ASP A 159 0.33 17.53 9.30
N GLY A 160 0.62 16.34 9.86
CA GLY A 160 0.18 15.04 9.36
C GLY A 160 0.70 14.74 7.94
N SER A 161 0.11 13.74 7.31
CA SER A 161 0.45 13.35 5.94
C SER A 161 -0.79 13.08 5.10
N ALA A 162 -0.67 13.14 3.78
CA ALA A 162 -1.72 12.76 2.84
C ALA A 162 -1.19 11.80 1.78
N VAL A 163 -2.02 10.85 1.36
CA VAL A 163 -1.74 10.02 0.19
C VAL A 163 -2.30 10.69 -1.04
N MET A 164 -1.51 10.69 -2.11
CA MET A 164 -1.88 11.24 -3.40
C MET A 164 -1.81 10.19 -4.49
N VAL A 165 -2.87 10.09 -5.29
CA VAL A 165 -2.87 9.41 -6.59
C VAL A 165 -2.73 10.49 -7.66
N HIS A 166 -1.71 10.34 -8.52
CA HIS A 166 -1.46 11.25 -9.62
C HIS A 166 -2.14 10.81 -10.91
N SER A 167 -2.26 11.70 -11.91
CA SER A 167 -3.03 11.43 -13.13
C SER A 167 -2.29 10.62 -14.19
N GLY A 168 -1.01 10.37 -14.02
CA GLY A 168 -0.16 9.64 -14.97
C GLY A 168 0.84 8.72 -14.29
N PRO A 169 1.58 7.95 -15.08
CA PRO A 169 2.62 7.07 -14.57
C PRO A 169 3.81 7.87 -14.05
N ASP A 170 4.36 7.39 -12.96
CA ASP A 170 5.62 7.86 -12.42
C ASP A 170 6.79 7.26 -13.24
N ASN A 171 7.75 8.09 -13.66
CA ASN A 171 8.93 7.64 -14.40
C ASN A 171 10.14 7.32 -13.49
N HIS A 172 10.00 7.53 -12.19
CA HIS A 172 11.04 7.32 -11.17
C HIS A 172 12.35 8.08 -11.48
N ALA A 173 12.29 9.24 -12.14
CA ALA A 173 13.41 10.00 -12.65
C ALA A 173 14.39 9.17 -13.53
N ASN A 174 13.94 8.02 -14.02
CA ASN A 174 14.74 7.10 -14.82
C ASN A 174 14.71 7.52 -16.31
N VAL A 175 15.30 8.70 -16.59
CA VAL A 175 15.39 9.26 -17.93
C VAL A 175 16.76 8.95 -18.54
N PRO A 176 16.84 8.11 -19.59
CA PRO A 176 18.11 7.80 -20.25
C PRO A 176 18.77 9.04 -20.86
N GLU A 177 20.10 9.13 -20.78
CA GLU A 177 20.92 10.25 -21.33
C GLU A 177 20.64 10.55 -22.82
N ARG A 178 20.17 9.56 -23.62
CA ARG A 178 19.81 9.79 -25.01
C ARG A 178 18.58 10.70 -25.19
N TYR A 179 17.78 10.89 -24.12
CA TYR A 179 16.61 11.80 -24.11
C TYR A 179 16.88 13.05 -23.29
N ALA A 180 17.72 12.96 -22.28
CA ALA A 180 18.13 14.08 -21.42
C ALA A 180 19.67 14.02 -21.23
N PRO A 181 20.46 14.60 -22.14
CA PRO A 181 21.93 14.53 -22.10
C PRO A 181 22.55 15.17 -20.83
N ASP A 182 21.85 16.10 -20.22
CA ASP A 182 22.26 16.79 -19.00
C ASP A 182 21.64 16.18 -17.73
N GLY A 183 20.97 15.02 -17.85
CA GLY A 183 20.20 14.35 -16.80
C GLY A 183 18.74 14.80 -16.74
N PRO A 184 17.92 14.22 -15.83
CA PRO A 184 16.56 14.64 -15.54
C PRO A 184 16.52 16.12 -15.14
N ASP A 185 15.45 16.82 -15.49
CA ASP A 185 15.25 18.19 -15.06
C ASP A 185 14.66 18.27 -13.64
N GLU A 186 14.56 19.51 -13.10
CA GLU A 186 14.10 19.76 -11.74
C GLU A 186 12.65 19.25 -11.52
N ALA A 187 11.79 19.32 -12.53
CA ALA A 187 10.41 18.84 -12.42
C ALA A 187 10.38 17.30 -12.30
N THR A 188 11.16 16.62 -13.12
CA THR A 188 11.34 15.15 -13.03
C THR A 188 11.91 14.73 -11.67
N LEU A 189 12.96 15.43 -11.21
CA LEU A 189 13.58 15.16 -9.91
C LEU A 189 12.70 15.50 -8.71
N GLY A 190 11.68 16.33 -8.91
CA GLY A 190 10.73 16.69 -7.87
C GLY A 190 9.47 15.83 -7.82
N THR A 191 9.07 15.21 -8.95
CA THR A 191 7.70 14.65 -9.07
C THR A 191 7.61 13.31 -9.84
N GLY A 192 8.70 12.84 -10.45
CA GLY A 192 8.67 11.67 -11.35
C GLY A 192 7.77 11.85 -12.57
N ASP A 193 7.44 13.11 -12.95
CA ASP A 193 6.52 13.46 -14.05
C ASP A 193 5.14 12.76 -13.96
N ALA A 194 4.71 12.40 -12.76
CA ALA A 194 3.49 11.63 -12.54
C ALA A 194 2.18 12.40 -12.87
N GLY A 195 2.29 13.67 -13.26
CA GLY A 195 1.16 14.48 -13.69
C GLY A 195 0.44 15.20 -12.55
N SER A 196 -0.81 15.61 -12.82
CA SER A 196 -1.62 16.35 -11.84
C SER A 196 -2.10 15.45 -10.70
N ARG A 197 -2.60 16.06 -9.62
CA ARG A 197 -3.15 15.36 -8.45
C ARG A 197 -4.59 14.99 -8.75
N LEU A 198 -4.89 13.69 -8.76
CA LEU A 198 -6.19 13.13 -9.14
C LEU A 198 -7.06 12.85 -7.93
N ALA A 199 -6.50 12.25 -6.88
CA ALA A 199 -7.20 11.95 -5.65
C ALA A 199 -6.27 12.07 -4.45
N CYS A 200 -6.84 12.46 -3.31
CA CYS A 200 -6.14 12.71 -2.06
C CYS A 200 -6.86 12.08 -0.89
N GLY A 201 -6.12 11.61 0.12
CA GLY A 201 -6.65 11.13 1.39
C GLY A 201 -5.71 11.49 2.54
N VAL A 202 -6.23 12.13 3.58
CA VAL A 202 -5.47 12.39 4.82
C VAL A 202 -5.24 11.08 5.55
N VAL A 203 -4.03 10.88 6.08
CA VAL A 203 -3.70 9.70 6.89
C VAL A 203 -4.19 9.91 8.32
N GLU A 204 -5.02 8.99 8.83
CA GLU A 204 -5.63 9.02 10.17
C GLU A 204 -5.38 7.72 10.94
#